data_ebcc5fa02419860569b1964fa3979a62
#
_entry.id   ebcc5fa02419860569b1964fa3979a62
#
_cell.length_a   1.000
_cell.length_b   1.000
_cell.length_c   1.000
_cell.angle_alpha   90.00
_cell.angle_beta   90.00
_cell.angle_gamma   90.00
#
_symmetry.space_group_name_H-M   'P 1'
#
loop_
_entity.id
_entity.type
_entity.pdbx_description
1 polymer ?
#
loop_
_entity_poly.entity_id
_entity_poly.type
_entity_poly.pdbx_seq_one_letter_code
_entity_poly.pdbx_strand_id
1 'polypeptide(L)'
;MSSGLALECGPGGERIRSPGPARIGWRPWRSKAPPLCQPHVRHLPVRDRLVVMVLGRGLAAACLAAVLAATVDAACAQPVVFRLGYGGAAEEPVWLLVAKPDLARNYGKAYTLDATKFTSSDKRAQAFEAGAIDLSAGSANGVIFAAAEGVKATFIASISRESSRGFSTGYYVKESSPIRSVADLKGRIVGINGFSTSGHLWLKAALDKHGLAETDVKITPVPFSAMQESLDAGKIDIGQFPQPFAALAEKQMKVRKIFDAKYGIPFEEELTVLVGKEAFLKNNAAAIRAMLQDLTASMQFYLERPREARQLLIDARMVRVLPDVYMGMQDYYRDPTLRVDVEALERMQAFQVKAGFQRKNADVRSLVDLSYLPQ
;
A
#
# COMPACT_ATOMS: atom_id res chain seq x y z
N MET A 1 -40.68 -51.81 -6.86
CA MET A 1 -40.16 -52.07 -8.19
C MET A 1 -39.08 -51.02 -8.43
N SER A 2 -37.90 -51.13 -7.94
CA SER A 2 -36.74 -51.92 -8.36
C SER A 2 -36.37 -51.72 -9.84
N SER A 3 -35.33 -50.93 -10.08
CA SER A 3 -34.30 -51.16 -11.07
C SER A 3 -33.13 -50.20 -10.86
N GLY A 4 -32.07 -50.70 -10.30
CA GLY A 4 -30.76 -50.09 -10.31
C GLY A 4 -30.03 -50.29 -11.64
N LEU A 5 -29.12 -49.41 -11.96
CA LEU A 5 -28.06 -49.63 -12.96
C LEU A 5 -26.73 -49.23 -12.34
N ALA A 6 -25.94 -50.26 -12.08
CA ALA A 6 -24.52 -50.17 -11.76
C ALA A 6 -23.74 -49.85 -13.05
N LEU A 7 -22.77 -48.98 -12.99
CA LEU A 7 -21.73 -48.84 -14.01
C LEU A 7 -20.37 -49.18 -13.37
N GLU A 8 -19.72 -50.12 -14.03
CA GLU A 8 -18.47 -50.81 -13.66
C GLU A 8 -17.26 -49.86 -13.79
N CYS A 9 -16.33 -50.04 -12.89
CA CYS A 9 -14.98 -49.52 -12.96
C CYS A 9 -14.11 -50.34 -13.92
N GLY A 10 -13.46 -49.71 -14.89
CA GLY A 10 -12.36 -50.24 -15.68
C GLY A 10 -11.00 -49.64 -15.21
N PRO A 11 -9.92 -50.45 -15.15
CA PRO A 11 -8.65 -50.00 -14.62
C PRO A 11 -7.72 -49.46 -15.74
N GLY A 12 -7.05 -48.33 -15.49
CA GLY A 12 -6.06 -47.75 -16.39
C GLY A 12 -5.29 -46.61 -15.72
N GLY A 13 -4.58 -46.90 -14.62
CA GLY A 13 -3.70 -45.93 -13.99
C GLY A 13 -2.28 -45.95 -14.57
N GLU A 14 -1.93 -45.01 -15.41
CA GLU A 14 -0.53 -44.69 -15.71
C GLU A 14 0.03 -43.76 -14.64
N ARG A 15 0.99 -44.29 -13.86
CA ARG A 15 1.79 -43.50 -12.89
C ARG A 15 2.93 -42.84 -13.65
N ILE A 16 2.87 -41.53 -13.79
CA ILE A 16 4.02 -40.73 -14.21
C ILE A 16 4.99 -40.63 -13.02
N ARG A 17 6.15 -41.29 -13.17
CA ARG A 17 7.27 -41.21 -12.21
C ARG A 17 7.96 -39.86 -12.40
N SER A 18 8.02 -39.06 -11.34
CA SER A 18 8.90 -37.90 -11.23
C SER A 18 10.37 -38.32 -11.23
N PRO A 19 11.28 -37.62 -11.96
CA PRO A 19 12.70 -37.87 -11.86
C PRO A 19 13.26 -37.36 -10.53
N GLY A 20 14.00 -38.21 -9.83
CA GLY A 20 14.71 -37.91 -8.58
C GLY A 20 15.88 -36.93 -8.78
N PRO A 21 16.36 -36.29 -7.69
CA PRO A 21 17.37 -35.25 -7.78
C PRO A 21 18.74 -35.83 -8.14
N ALA A 22 19.38 -35.26 -9.15
CA ALA A 22 20.75 -35.57 -9.54
C ALA A 22 21.73 -35.17 -8.42
N ARG A 23 22.47 -36.12 -7.90
CA ARG A 23 23.59 -35.87 -6.98
C ARG A 23 24.75 -35.25 -7.75
N ILE A 24 25.00 -33.98 -7.55
CA ILE A 24 26.23 -33.31 -7.99
C ILE A 24 27.31 -33.59 -6.96
N GLY A 25 28.29 -34.42 -7.34
CA GLY A 25 29.44 -34.74 -6.54
C GLY A 25 30.43 -33.56 -6.44
N TRP A 26 30.60 -33.03 -5.26
CA TRP A 26 31.65 -32.06 -4.96
C TRP A 26 33.00 -32.75 -4.85
N ARG A 27 33.95 -32.42 -5.75
CA ARG A 27 35.37 -32.76 -5.58
C ARG A 27 36.05 -31.59 -4.85
N PRO A 28 36.80 -31.83 -3.77
CA PRO A 28 37.55 -30.77 -3.10
C PRO A 28 38.74 -30.34 -3.95
N TRP A 29 38.81 -29.05 -4.21
CA TRP A 29 39.94 -28.41 -4.92
C TRP A 29 41.13 -28.31 -3.96
N ARG A 30 42.20 -29.08 -4.23
CA ARG A 30 43.48 -28.95 -3.55
C ARG A 30 44.23 -27.74 -4.15
N SER A 31 44.33 -26.64 -3.41
CA SER A 31 45.19 -25.53 -3.73
C SER A 31 46.64 -25.91 -3.38
N LYS A 32 47.52 -25.93 -4.39
CA LYS A 32 48.96 -25.97 -4.18
C LYS A 32 49.42 -24.54 -3.86
N ALA A 33 49.90 -24.32 -2.64
CA ALA A 33 50.52 -23.08 -2.24
C ALA A 33 51.89 -22.94 -2.94
N PRO A 34 52.29 -21.76 -3.43
CA PRO A 34 53.64 -21.53 -3.93
C PRO A 34 54.67 -21.44 -2.79
N PRO A 35 55.95 -21.78 -3.04
CA PRO A 35 56.96 -21.80 -2.02
C PRO A 35 57.28 -20.40 -1.49
N LEU A 36 57.37 -20.30 -0.17
CA LEU A 36 57.77 -19.06 0.55
C LEU A 36 59.23 -18.75 0.25
N CYS A 37 59.47 -17.56 -0.36
CA CYS A 37 60.78 -16.95 -0.42
C CYS A 37 61.23 -16.53 0.98
N GLN A 38 62.31 -17.15 1.48
CA GLN A 38 62.96 -16.73 2.73
C GLN A 38 63.76 -15.43 2.49
N PRO A 39 63.58 -14.37 3.30
CA PRO A 39 64.44 -13.22 3.21
C PRO A 39 65.80 -13.47 3.85
N HIS A 40 66.88 -13.23 3.11
CA HIS A 40 68.26 -13.19 3.63
C HIS A 40 68.39 -12.01 4.62
N VAL A 41 68.55 -12.33 5.90
CA VAL A 41 68.85 -11.34 6.95
C VAL A 41 70.36 -11.08 6.96
N ARG A 42 70.78 -9.91 6.50
CA ARG A 42 72.16 -9.41 6.74
C ARG A 42 72.25 -8.89 8.19
N HIS A 43 73.17 -9.44 8.98
CA HIS A 43 73.47 -8.98 10.32
C HIS A 43 74.12 -7.60 10.32
N LEU A 44 73.50 -6.58 10.89
CA LEU A 44 74.04 -5.27 11.18
C LEU A 44 74.58 -5.16 12.61
N PRO A 45 75.63 -4.37 12.91
CA PRO A 45 76.23 -4.31 14.24
C PRO A 45 75.30 -3.63 15.27
N VAL A 46 75.48 -4.09 16.54
CA VAL A 46 74.59 -3.87 17.69
C VAL A 46 74.27 -2.44 18.06
N ARG A 47 75.03 -1.43 17.58
CA ARG A 47 74.89 -0.05 18.01
C ARG A 47 73.74 0.72 17.29
N ASP A 48 73.33 0.22 16.14
CA ASP A 48 72.26 0.89 15.38
C ASP A 48 70.87 0.30 15.61
N ARG A 49 70.76 -0.78 16.41
CA ARG A 49 69.51 -1.45 16.67
C ARG A 49 68.54 -0.67 17.55
N LEU A 50 69.02 0.26 18.38
CA LEU A 50 68.13 0.95 19.33
C LEU A 50 67.36 2.12 18.64
N VAL A 51 68.03 2.82 17.71
CA VAL A 51 67.38 3.92 16.98
C VAL A 51 66.38 3.42 15.95
N VAL A 52 66.68 2.30 15.29
CA VAL A 52 65.72 1.68 14.31
C VAL A 52 64.50 1.10 14.99
N MET A 53 64.62 0.59 16.25
CA MET A 53 63.46 0.05 16.99
C MET A 53 62.48 1.13 17.46
N VAL A 54 62.94 2.32 17.80
CA VAL A 54 62.05 3.42 18.26
C VAL A 54 61.34 4.07 17.08
N LEU A 55 62.03 4.28 15.95
CA LEU A 55 61.43 4.79 14.72
C LEU A 55 60.46 3.79 14.06
N GLY A 56 60.82 2.51 14.05
CA GLY A 56 59.94 1.45 13.51
C GLY A 56 58.65 1.24 14.26
N ARG A 57 58.65 1.42 15.60
CA ARG A 57 57.42 1.36 16.42
C ARG A 57 56.50 2.56 16.21
N GLY A 58 57.04 3.75 15.99
CA GLY A 58 56.27 4.95 15.67
C GLY A 58 55.57 4.87 14.32
N LEU A 59 56.28 4.40 13.28
CA LEU A 59 55.73 4.23 11.94
C LEU A 59 54.69 3.08 11.88
N ALA A 60 54.96 1.96 12.57
CA ALA A 60 54.00 0.86 12.61
C ALA A 60 52.71 1.23 13.35
N ALA A 61 52.79 2.01 14.43
CA ALA A 61 51.61 2.53 15.15
C ALA A 61 50.82 3.57 14.31
N ALA A 62 51.54 4.44 13.59
CA ALA A 62 50.90 5.42 12.69
C ALA A 62 50.23 4.76 11.47
N CYS A 63 50.82 3.72 10.89
CA CYS A 63 50.23 2.94 9.81
C CYS A 63 49.02 2.11 10.30
N LEU A 64 49.08 1.55 11.51
CA LEU A 64 47.96 0.82 12.09
C LEU A 64 46.77 1.74 12.45
N ALA A 65 47.05 2.95 12.95
CA ALA A 65 46.05 3.98 13.20
C ALA A 65 45.45 4.53 11.88
N ALA A 66 46.25 4.68 10.84
CA ALA A 66 45.76 5.11 9.52
C ALA A 66 44.94 4.00 8.81
N VAL A 67 45.29 2.73 8.99
CA VAL A 67 44.49 1.59 8.48
C VAL A 67 43.20 1.39 9.29
N LEU A 68 43.24 1.59 10.61
CA LEU A 68 42.01 1.61 11.42
C LEU A 68 41.09 2.83 11.14
N ALA A 69 41.65 3.99 10.81
CA ALA A 69 40.88 5.16 10.40
C ALA A 69 40.31 5.05 8.97
N ALA A 70 40.99 4.30 8.08
CA ALA A 70 40.50 4.04 6.72
C ALA A 70 39.45 2.92 6.64
N THR A 71 39.29 2.08 7.70
CA THR A 71 38.27 1.04 7.79
C THR A 71 36.99 1.49 8.50
N VAL A 72 36.86 2.76 8.86
CA VAL A 72 35.54 3.39 9.00
C VAL A 72 35.01 3.68 7.58
N ASP A 73 35.07 2.69 6.70
CA ASP A 73 34.14 2.63 5.61
C ASP A 73 32.77 2.81 6.24
N ALA A 74 32.07 3.84 5.78
CA ALA A 74 30.65 3.98 6.04
C ALA A 74 30.04 2.61 5.71
N ALA A 75 29.80 1.81 6.73
CA ALA A 75 29.01 0.61 6.59
C ALA A 75 27.75 1.08 5.88
N CYS A 76 27.66 0.81 4.58
CA CYS A 76 26.52 1.20 3.78
C CYS A 76 25.37 0.48 4.43
N ALA A 77 24.66 1.18 5.34
CA ALA A 77 23.59 0.59 6.11
C ALA A 77 22.64 -0.03 5.09
N GLN A 78 22.37 -1.31 5.24
CA GLN A 78 21.48 -2.00 4.30
C GLN A 78 20.15 -1.26 4.28
N PRO A 79 19.54 -1.06 3.09
CA PRO A 79 18.27 -0.38 2.99
C PRO A 79 17.21 -1.11 3.83
N VAL A 80 16.42 -0.34 4.56
CA VAL A 80 15.33 -0.90 5.38
C VAL A 80 14.24 -1.44 4.46
N VAL A 81 13.82 -2.66 4.66
CA VAL A 81 12.69 -3.25 3.92
C VAL A 81 11.39 -2.81 4.57
N PHE A 82 10.52 -2.11 3.82
CA PHE A 82 9.19 -1.71 4.25
C PHE A 82 8.15 -2.66 3.68
N ARG A 83 7.43 -3.39 4.54
CA ARG A 83 6.28 -4.19 4.13
C ARG A 83 5.08 -3.26 3.98
N LEU A 84 4.76 -2.92 2.72
CA LEU A 84 3.73 -1.95 2.36
C LEU A 84 2.49 -2.64 1.83
N GLY A 85 1.33 -2.41 2.48
CA GLY A 85 0.02 -2.79 1.94
C GLY A 85 -0.59 -1.64 1.13
N TYR A 86 -1.05 -1.94 -0.09
CA TYR A 86 -1.73 -0.98 -0.94
C TYR A 86 -2.96 -1.59 -1.63
N GLY A 87 -3.83 -0.75 -2.19
CA GLY A 87 -5.07 -1.14 -2.83
C GLY A 87 -5.09 -0.91 -4.35
N GLY A 88 -6.29 -0.93 -4.91
CA GLY A 88 -6.52 -0.81 -6.35
C GLY A 88 -7.29 0.43 -6.78
N ALA A 89 -7.47 1.44 -5.91
CA ALA A 89 -8.21 2.66 -6.22
C ALA A 89 -7.65 3.85 -5.45
N ALA A 90 -7.55 5.01 -6.09
CA ALA A 90 -7.19 6.31 -5.51
C ALA A 90 -5.78 6.39 -4.87
N GLU A 91 -4.85 5.51 -5.24
CA GLU A 91 -3.51 5.39 -4.65
C GLU A 91 -2.37 5.56 -5.67
N GLU A 92 -2.59 6.26 -6.79
CA GLU A 92 -1.69 6.35 -7.94
C GLU A 92 -0.24 6.77 -7.58
N PRO A 93 0.03 7.74 -6.68
CA PRO A 93 1.40 8.08 -6.29
C PRO A 93 2.12 6.93 -5.57
N VAL A 94 1.37 6.13 -4.78
CA VAL A 94 1.90 4.90 -4.14
C VAL A 94 2.19 3.85 -5.21
N TRP A 95 1.31 3.69 -6.20
CA TRP A 95 1.54 2.75 -7.30
C TRP A 95 2.76 3.12 -8.14
N LEU A 96 3.01 4.41 -8.39
CA LEU A 96 4.23 4.88 -9.06
C LEU A 96 5.48 4.50 -8.28
N LEU A 97 5.49 4.73 -6.96
CA LEU A 97 6.61 4.38 -6.10
C LEU A 97 6.90 2.87 -6.12
N VAL A 98 5.85 2.04 -6.14
CA VAL A 98 5.96 0.57 -6.21
C VAL A 98 6.40 0.09 -7.59
N ALA A 99 5.83 0.65 -8.66
CA ALA A 99 6.01 0.15 -10.02
C ALA A 99 7.26 0.71 -10.71
N LYS A 100 7.72 1.90 -10.30
CA LYS A 100 8.81 2.65 -10.91
C LYS A 100 9.83 3.12 -9.87
N PRO A 101 10.44 2.17 -9.12
CA PRO A 101 11.43 2.52 -8.09
C PRO A 101 12.68 3.22 -8.66
N ASP A 102 12.93 3.10 -9.96
CA ASP A 102 13.97 3.81 -10.70
C ASP A 102 13.77 5.34 -10.71
N LEU A 103 12.54 5.84 -10.50
CA LEU A 103 12.23 7.26 -10.35
C LEU A 103 12.47 7.78 -8.93
N ALA A 104 12.62 6.89 -7.95
CA ALA A 104 12.79 7.21 -6.54
C ALA A 104 14.28 7.31 -6.17
N ARG A 105 14.73 8.51 -5.74
CA ARG A 105 16.17 8.80 -5.49
C ARG A 105 16.75 7.99 -4.34
N ASN A 106 15.94 7.66 -3.35
CA ASN A 106 16.36 7.02 -2.10
C ASN A 106 16.10 5.51 -2.11
N TYR A 107 15.36 4.99 -3.10
CA TYR A 107 15.08 3.57 -3.23
C TYR A 107 16.36 2.77 -3.46
N GLY A 108 16.49 1.63 -2.79
CA GLY A 108 17.69 0.79 -2.83
C GLY A 108 18.89 1.34 -2.03
N LYS A 109 18.78 2.58 -1.48
CA LYS A 109 19.81 3.21 -0.64
C LYS A 109 19.35 3.31 0.82
N ALA A 110 18.24 3.99 1.07
CA ALA A 110 17.67 4.16 2.40
C ALA A 110 16.61 3.11 2.72
N TYR A 111 15.83 2.70 1.72
CA TYR A 111 14.74 1.74 1.87
C TYR A 111 14.53 0.92 0.60
N THR A 112 13.82 -0.19 0.75
CA THR A 112 13.19 -0.99 -0.32
C THR A 112 11.74 -1.31 0.08
N LEU A 113 10.91 -1.71 -0.88
CA LEU A 113 9.51 -2.06 -0.64
C LEU A 113 9.27 -3.55 -0.88
N ASP A 114 8.71 -4.22 0.12
CA ASP A 114 7.98 -5.48 -0.02
C ASP A 114 6.50 -5.13 -0.07
N ALA A 115 5.99 -4.93 -1.29
CA ALA A 115 4.69 -4.33 -1.52
C ALA A 115 3.62 -5.37 -1.86
N THR A 116 2.57 -5.46 -1.05
CA THR A 116 1.45 -6.38 -1.22
C THR A 116 0.18 -5.63 -1.63
N LYS A 117 -0.42 -6.04 -2.77
CA LYS A 117 -1.71 -5.51 -3.23
C LYS A 117 -2.87 -6.26 -2.59
N PHE A 118 -3.73 -5.53 -1.90
CA PHE A 118 -4.95 -6.05 -1.31
C PHE A 118 -6.16 -5.73 -2.20
N THR A 119 -7.07 -6.68 -2.34
CA THR A 119 -8.32 -6.51 -3.10
C THR A 119 -9.45 -5.92 -2.25
N SER A 120 -9.28 -5.88 -0.92
CA SER A 120 -10.29 -5.45 0.04
C SER A 120 -9.61 -4.67 1.18
N SER A 121 -10.25 -3.57 1.60
CA SER A 121 -9.70 -2.65 2.61
C SER A 121 -9.68 -3.26 4.01
N ASP A 122 -10.67 -4.09 4.35
CA ASP A 122 -10.75 -4.80 5.63
C ASP A 122 -9.62 -5.83 5.79
N LYS A 123 -9.33 -6.62 4.75
CA LYS A 123 -8.19 -7.56 4.77
C LYS A 123 -6.85 -6.85 4.94
N ARG A 124 -6.68 -5.69 4.31
CA ARG A 124 -5.49 -4.86 4.48
C ARG A 124 -5.38 -4.33 5.91
N ALA A 125 -6.47 -3.85 6.50
CA ALA A 125 -6.51 -3.40 7.89
C ALA A 125 -6.15 -4.55 8.85
N GLN A 126 -6.69 -5.74 8.65
CA GLN A 126 -6.34 -6.94 9.43
C GLN A 126 -4.86 -7.31 9.31
N ALA A 127 -4.28 -7.24 8.10
CA ALA A 127 -2.86 -7.50 7.88
C ALA A 127 -1.98 -6.46 8.59
N PHE A 128 -2.38 -5.20 8.61
CA PHE A 128 -1.69 -4.13 9.34
C PHE A 128 -1.77 -4.37 10.85
N GLU A 129 -2.93 -4.66 11.38
CA GLU A 129 -3.14 -4.96 12.81
C GLU A 129 -2.31 -6.16 13.25
N ALA A 130 -2.36 -7.26 12.51
CA ALA A 130 -1.58 -8.48 12.77
C ALA A 130 -0.05 -8.31 12.62
N GLY A 131 0.42 -7.17 12.06
CA GLY A 131 1.85 -6.94 11.84
C GLY A 131 2.43 -7.65 10.63
N ALA A 132 1.59 -8.11 9.70
CA ALA A 132 2.04 -8.65 8.42
C ALA A 132 2.57 -7.55 7.48
N ILE A 133 2.11 -6.31 7.64
CA ILE A 133 2.62 -5.11 6.97
C ILE A 133 2.95 -4.03 7.99
N ASP A 134 3.94 -3.17 7.66
CA ASP A 134 4.42 -2.08 8.54
C ASP A 134 3.78 -0.75 8.18
N LEU A 135 3.51 -0.56 6.89
CA LEU A 135 2.88 0.61 6.31
C LEU A 135 1.63 0.19 5.54
N SER A 136 0.59 1.01 5.60
CA SER A 136 -0.67 0.76 4.89
C SER A 136 -1.17 2.04 4.22
N ALA A 137 -1.35 2.01 2.91
CA ALA A 137 -2.20 2.98 2.23
C ALA A 137 -3.65 2.53 2.39
N GLY A 138 -4.56 3.38 2.90
CA GLY A 138 -5.91 2.91 3.20
C GLY A 138 -6.92 4.01 3.51
N SER A 139 -8.17 3.58 3.72
CA SER A 139 -9.29 4.46 4.04
C SER A 139 -9.05 5.21 5.36
N ALA A 140 -9.07 6.55 5.33
CA ALA A 140 -8.93 7.36 6.53
C ALA A 140 -10.04 7.08 7.55
N ASN A 141 -11.30 6.94 7.10
CA ASN A 141 -12.43 6.59 7.96
C ASN A 141 -12.20 5.25 8.68
N GLY A 142 -11.66 4.26 7.95
CA GLY A 142 -11.34 2.95 8.54
C GLY A 142 -10.21 3.02 9.58
N VAL A 143 -9.21 3.86 9.37
CA VAL A 143 -8.12 4.08 10.34
C VAL A 143 -8.65 4.75 11.60
N ILE A 144 -9.51 5.78 11.49
CA ILE A 144 -10.14 6.46 12.63
C ILE A 144 -10.98 5.45 13.44
N PHE A 145 -11.79 4.64 12.74
CA PHE A 145 -12.60 3.60 13.37
C PHE A 145 -11.73 2.59 14.14
N ALA A 146 -10.67 2.08 13.50
CA ALA A 146 -9.76 1.12 14.12
C ALA A 146 -9.01 1.74 15.33
N ALA A 147 -8.63 3.01 15.24
CA ALA A 147 -8.00 3.73 16.35
C ALA A 147 -8.95 3.88 17.56
N ALA A 148 -10.23 4.13 17.34
CA ALA A 148 -11.24 4.17 18.39
C ALA A 148 -11.41 2.80 19.10
N GLU A 149 -11.12 1.71 18.42
CA GLU A 149 -11.07 0.35 18.98
C GLU A 149 -9.68 -0.05 19.53
N GLY A 150 -8.72 0.89 19.56
CA GLY A 150 -7.40 0.72 20.20
C GLY A 150 -6.28 0.28 19.27
N VAL A 151 -6.50 0.21 17.95
CA VAL A 151 -5.45 -0.07 16.97
C VAL A 151 -4.52 1.14 16.85
N LYS A 152 -3.23 0.94 17.12
CA LYS A 152 -2.23 2.01 17.03
C LYS A 152 -1.75 2.18 15.60
N ALA A 153 -2.15 3.28 14.97
CA ALA A 153 -1.72 3.67 13.63
C ALA A 153 -1.43 5.19 13.63
N THR A 154 -0.33 5.59 13.01
CA THR A 154 0.06 6.99 12.85
C THR A 154 -0.12 7.42 11.41
N PHE A 155 -0.90 8.47 11.17
CA PHE A 155 -1.07 9.10 9.86
C PHE A 155 0.21 9.85 9.51
N ILE A 156 0.84 9.54 8.38
CA ILE A 156 2.10 10.15 7.94
C ILE A 156 2.00 10.84 6.58
N ALA A 157 0.94 10.55 5.79
CA ALA A 157 0.71 11.23 4.51
C ALA A 157 -0.75 11.13 4.06
N SER A 158 -1.23 12.16 3.34
CA SER A 158 -2.48 12.18 2.58
C SER A 158 -2.20 11.75 1.13
N ILE A 159 -2.98 10.82 0.61
CA ILE A 159 -2.82 10.32 -0.77
C ILE A 159 -3.91 10.85 -1.69
N SER A 160 -5.15 10.91 -1.22
CA SER A 160 -6.30 11.42 -1.99
C SER A 160 -7.41 11.87 -1.06
N ARG A 161 -8.27 12.78 -1.55
CA ARG A 161 -9.42 13.31 -0.80
C ARG A 161 -10.71 13.22 -1.60
N GLU A 162 -11.82 13.00 -0.90
CA GLU A 162 -13.15 13.30 -1.40
C GLU A 162 -13.39 14.80 -1.28
N SER A 163 -13.40 15.49 -2.42
CA SER A 163 -13.44 16.96 -2.50
C SER A 163 -14.31 17.43 -3.64
N SER A 164 -14.87 18.62 -3.51
CA SER A 164 -15.58 19.32 -4.62
C SER A 164 -14.66 19.66 -5.79
N ARG A 165 -13.35 19.62 -5.58
CA ARG A 165 -12.31 19.93 -6.57
C ARG A 165 -11.94 18.76 -7.48
N GLY A 166 -12.48 17.55 -7.24
CA GLY A 166 -12.14 16.33 -7.98
C GLY A 166 -13.32 15.38 -8.13
N PHE A 167 -13.00 14.17 -8.54
CA PHE A 167 -13.96 13.09 -8.60
C PHE A 167 -14.48 12.75 -7.19
N SER A 168 -15.73 12.34 -7.12
CA SER A 168 -16.35 11.81 -5.91
C SER A 168 -16.84 10.39 -6.16
N THR A 169 -16.46 9.47 -5.29
CA THR A 169 -16.85 8.04 -5.35
C THR A 169 -18.36 7.90 -5.37
N GLY A 170 -18.88 7.24 -6.41
CA GLY A 170 -20.32 7.11 -6.63
C GLY A 170 -20.87 5.73 -6.35
N TYR A 171 -22.18 5.68 -6.15
CA TYR A 171 -22.98 4.48 -6.10
C TYR A 171 -23.88 4.39 -7.33
N TYR A 172 -23.68 3.34 -8.11
CA TYR A 172 -24.26 3.19 -9.44
C TYR A 172 -25.17 1.97 -9.52
N VAL A 173 -26.24 2.13 -10.30
CA VAL A 173 -27.17 1.08 -10.72
C VAL A 173 -27.10 0.92 -12.23
N LYS A 174 -27.60 -0.20 -12.77
CA LYS A 174 -27.87 -0.31 -14.21
C LYS A 174 -28.89 0.76 -14.63
N GLU A 175 -28.78 1.30 -15.84
CA GLU A 175 -29.74 2.31 -16.35
C GLU A 175 -31.18 1.79 -16.37
N SER A 176 -31.36 0.49 -16.64
CA SER A 176 -32.67 -0.20 -16.60
C SER A 176 -33.20 -0.44 -15.20
N SER A 177 -32.42 -0.20 -14.14
CA SER A 177 -32.84 -0.42 -12.76
C SER A 177 -34.05 0.46 -12.40
N PRO A 178 -35.04 -0.02 -11.65
CA PRO A 178 -36.13 0.78 -11.11
C PRO A 178 -35.69 1.73 -9.98
N ILE A 179 -34.49 1.53 -9.40
CA ILE A 179 -33.94 2.39 -8.33
C ILE A 179 -33.63 3.75 -8.92
N ARG A 180 -34.27 4.82 -8.42
CA ARG A 180 -34.08 6.21 -8.86
C ARG A 180 -33.48 7.11 -7.78
N SER A 181 -33.58 6.71 -6.52
CA SER A 181 -33.14 7.44 -5.34
C SER A 181 -32.66 6.51 -4.24
N VAL A 182 -32.08 7.06 -3.18
CA VAL A 182 -31.68 6.31 -1.99
C VAL A 182 -32.91 5.68 -1.29
N ALA A 183 -34.08 6.33 -1.36
CA ALA A 183 -35.33 5.80 -0.77
C ALA A 183 -35.74 4.43 -1.37
N ASP A 184 -35.35 4.16 -2.63
CA ASP A 184 -35.67 2.91 -3.32
C ASP A 184 -34.74 1.75 -2.93
N LEU A 185 -33.79 1.98 -2.02
CA LEU A 185 -32.83 0.95 -1.60
C LEU A 185 -33.39 -0.05 -0.61
N LYS A 186 -34.58 0.18 -0.03
CA LYS A 186 -35.19 -0.76 0.90
C LYS A 186 -35.33 -2.15 0.28
N GLY A 187 -34.79 -3.17 0.95
CA GLY A 187 -34.78 -4.57 0.49
C GLY A 187 -33.74 -4.87 -0.60
N ARG A 188 -32.93 -3.91 -1.03
CA ARG A 188 -31.93 -4.07 -2.10
C ARG A 188 -30.59 -4.58 -1.59
N ILE A 189 -29.83 -5.17 -2.51
CA ILE A 189 -28.47 -5.65 -2.24
C ILE A 189 -27.47 -4.57 -2.66
N VAL A 190 -26.72 -4.05 -1.70
CA VAL A 190 -25.74 -2.97 -1.89
C VAL A 190 -24.33 -3.53 -1.82
N GLY A 191 -23.57 -3.38 -2.89
CA GLY A 191 -22.15 -3.74 -2.96
C GLY A 191 -21.25 -2.63 -2.42
N ILE A 192 -20.42 -2.94 -1.43
CA ILE A 192 -19.35 -2.05 -0.91
C ILE A 192 -18.02 -2.81 -0.89
N ASN A 193 -16.88 -2.10 -0.83
CA ASN A 193 -15.58 -2.77 -0.80
C ASN A 193 -15.27 -3.49 0.52
N GLY A 194 -15.82 -3.02 1.63
CA GLY A 194 -15.63 -3.63 2.94
C GLY A 194 -16.36 -2.86 4.04
N PHE A 195 -16.61 -3.54 5.16
CA PHE A 195 -17.19 -2.92 6.36
C PHE A 195 -16.17 -2.00 7.05
N SER A 196 -16.66 -1.05 7.83
CA SER A 196 -15.87 -0.06 8.58
C SER A 196 -14.91 0.76 7.69
N THR A 197 -15.31 1.01 6.44
CA THR A 197 -14.58 1.83 5.46
C THR A 197 -15.35 3.10 5.13
N SER A 198 -14.72 4.01 4.37
CA SER A 198 -15.40 5.22 3.86
C SER A 198 -16.68 4.87 3.09
N GLY A 199 -16.62 3.86 2.20
CA GLY A 199 -17.82 3.43 1.45
C GLY A 199 -18.95 2.97 2.35
N HIS A 200 -18.67 2.23 3.40
CA HIS A 200 -19.70 1.83 4.36
C HIS A 200 -20.34 3.03 5.07
N LEU A 201 -19.51 4.00 5.50
CA LEU A 201 -19.98 5.23 6.14
C LEU A 201 -20.85 6.08 5.20
N TRP A 202 -20.45 6.24 3.93
CA TRP A 202 -21.22 7.01 2.94
C TRP A 202 -22.59 6.38 2.66
N LEU A 203 -22.66 5.05 2.57
CA LEU A 203 -23.92 4.33 2.44
C LEU A 203 -24.82 4.60 3.65
N LYS A 204 -24.28 4.42 4.87
CA LYS A 204 -25.03 4.69 6.09
C LYS A 204 -25.55 6.11 6.13
N ALA A 205 -24.70 7.10 5.86
CA ALA A 205 -25.08 8.51 5.83
C ALA A 205 -26.17 8.82 4.79
N ALA A 206 -26.13 8.15 3.64
CA ALA A 206 -27.16 8.29 2.61
C ALA A 206 -28.49 7.66 3.07
N LEU A 207 -28.46 6.49 3.67
CA LEU A 207 -29.65 5.80 4.21
C LEU A 207 -30.29 6.63 5.32
N ASP A 208 -29.50 7.11 6.29
CA ASP A 208 -29.97 7.92 7.42
C ASP A 208 -30.75 9.19 6.95
N LYS A 209 -30.31 9.83 5.85
CA LYS A 209 -31.02 10.97 5.28
C LYS A 209 -32.43 10.65 4.77
N HIS A 210 -32.69 9.40 4.48
CA HIS A 210 -34.00 8.92 4.00
C HIS A 210 -34.77 8.13 5.07
N GLY A 211 -34.31 8.15 6.32
CA GLY A 211 -34.92 7.41 7.40
C GLY A 211 -34.83 5.88 7.26
N LEU A 212 -33.87 5.40 6.47
CA LEU A 212 -33.59 3.97 6.31
C LEU A 212 -32.47 3.55 7.27
N ALA A 213 -32.66 2.40 7.90
CA ALA A 213 -31.62 1.75 8.68
C ALA A 213 -30.73 0.86 7.78
N GLU A 214 -29.52 0.52 8.23
CA GLU A 214 -28.66 -0.44 7.52
C GLU A 214 -29.30 -1.82 7.39
N THR A 215 -30.16 -2.19 8.32
CA THR A 215 -30.97 -3.42 8.29
C THR A 215 -32.08 -3.42 7.24
N ASP A 216 -32.44 -2.26 6.68
CA ASP A 216 -33.36 -2.15 5.56
C ASP A 216 -32.75 -2.55 4.22
N VAL A 217 -31.43 -2.73 4.14
CA VAL A 217 -30.69 -3.13 2.94
C VAL A 217 -29.83 -4.36 3.23
N LYS A 218 -29.46 -5.11 2.19
CA LYS A 218 -28.49 -6.21 2.31
C LYS A 218 -27.11 -5.72 1.86
N ILE A 219 -26.22 -5.41 2.80
CA ILE A 219 -24.85 -4.98 2.47
C ILE A 219 -24.00 -6.21 2.17
N THR A 220 -23.29 -6.16 1.04
CA THR A 220 -22.43 -7.26 0.57
C THR A 220 -21.04 -6.74 0.23
N PRO A 221 -19.98 -7.24 0.85
CA PRO A 221 -18.59 -6.91 0.47
C PRO A 221 -18.27 -7.46 -0.93
N VAL A 222 -17.82 -6.59 -1.82
CA VAL A 222 -17.43 -6.93 -3.20
C VAL A 222 -16.15 -6.17 -3.53
N PRO A 223 -15.07 -6.86 -3.96
CA PRO A 223 -13.86 -6.19 -4.45
C PRO A 223 -14.19 -5.22 -5.61
N PHE A 224 -13.56 -4.06 -5.66
CA PHE A 224 -13.81 -3.09 -6.73
C PHE A 224 -13.63 -3.67 -8.13
N SER A 225 -12.67 -4.58 -8.32
CA SER A 225 -12.45 -5.27 -9.60
C SER A 225 -13.57 -6.24 -10.02
N ALA A 226 -14.43 -6.65 -9.08
CA ALA A 226 -15.58 -7.53 -9.33
C ALA A 226 -16.93 -6.79 -9.24
N MET A 227 -16.92 -5.49 -8.89
CA MET A 227 -18.14 -4.72 -8.64
C MET A 227 -18.99 -4.60 -9.89
N GLN A 228 -18.36 -4.28 -11.03
CA GLN A 228 -19.06 -4.15 -12.31
C GLN A 228 -19.73 -5.47 -12.74
N GLU A 229 -18.99 -6.58 -12.69
CA GLU A 229 -19.52 -7.90 -13.02
C GLU A 229 -20.67 -8.31 -12.07
N SER A 230 -20.52 -8.00 -10.79
CA SER A 230 -21.54 -8.31 -9.79
C SER A 230 -22.84 -7.51 -10.03
N LEU A 231 -22.72 -6.25 -10.44
CA LEU A 231 -23.84 -5.40 -10.81
C LEU A 231 -24.50 -5.89 -12.11
N ASP A 232 -23.69 -6.25 -13.11
CA ASP A 232 -24.20 -6.74 -14.40
C ASP A 232 -24.93 -8.08 -14.28
N ALA A 233 -24.38 -8.99 -13.49
CA ALA A 233 -25.00 -10.29 -13.20
C ALA A 233 -26.20 -10.21 -12.25
N GLY A 234 -26.55 -9.03 -11.72
CA GLY A 234 -27.65 -8.87 -10.75
C GLY A 234 -27.38 -9.50 -9.39
N LYS A 235 -26.11 -9.76 -9.05
CA LYS A 235 -25.71 -10.22 -7.70
C LYS A 235 -25.82 -9.10 -6.67
N ILE A 236 -25.76 -7.85 -7.12
CA ILE A 236 -26.02 -6.63 -6.38
C ILE A 236 -26.94 -5.74 -7.21
N ASP A 237 -27.78 -4.94 -6.54
CA ASP A 237 -28.70 -3.99 -7.19
C ASP A 237 -28.03 -2.63 -7.43
N ILE A 238 -27.09 -2.25 -6.54
CA ILE A 238 -26.33 -1.02 -6.58
C ILE A 238 -24.91 -1.30 -6.06
N GLY A 239 -23.89 -0.66 -6.65
CA GLY A 239 -22.50 -0.86 -6.27
C GLY A 239 -21.74 0.43 -6.08
N GLN A 240 -20.72 0.39 -5.19
CA GLN A 240 -19.75 1.46 -4.97
C GLN A 240 -18.66 1.43 -6.03
N PHE A 241 -18.47 2.54 -6.76
CA PHE A 241 -17.47 2.65 -7.81
C PHE A 241 -16.54 3.84 -7.58
N PRO A 242 -15.31 3.61 -7.08
CA PRO A 242 -14.24 4.60 -7.14
C PRO A 242 -13.61 4.64 -8.54
N GLN A 243 -12.74 5.64 -8.80
CA GLN A 243 -11.87 5.61 -9.98
C GLN A 243 -10.76 4.53 -9.81
N PRO A 244 -10.41 3.86 -10.91
CA PRO A 244 -10.86 4.01 -12.30
C PRO A 244 -12.11 3.18 -12.66
N PHE A 245 -12.71 2.49 -11.71
CA PHE A 245 -13.84 1.55 -11.96
C PHE A 245 -15.14 2.28 -12.34
N ALA A 246 -15.36 3.50 -11.84
CA ALA A 246 -16.51 4.32 -12.23
C ALA A 246 -16.46 4.65 -13.74
N ALA A 247 -15.32 5.18 -14.20
CA ALA A 247 -15.13 5.50 -15.61
C ALA A 247 -15.24 4.26 -16.52
N LEU A 248 -14.78 3.09 -16.05
CA LEU A 248 -14.93 1.84 -16.78
C LEU A 248 -16.40 1.42 -16.87
N ALA A 249 -17.14 1.47 -15.77
CA ALA A 249 -18.56 1.12 -15.74
C ALA A 249 -19.38 2.08 -16.64
N GLU A 250 -19.13 3.39 -16.57
CA GLU A 250 -19.76 4.39 -17.44
C GLU A 250 -19.47 4.16 -18.93
N LYS A 251 -18.26 3.69 -19.26
CA LYS A 251 -17.86 3.40 -20.67
C LYS A 251 -18.45 2.09 -21.19
N GLN A 252 -18.45 1.03 -20.37
CA GLN A 252 -18.80 -0.32 -20.81
C GLN A 252 -20.25 -0.70 -20.55
N MET A 253 -20.89 -0.07 -19.57
CA MET A 253 -22.27 -0.35 -19.17
C MET A 253 -23.10 0.94 -19.23
N LYS A 254 -24.39 0.79 -19.48
CA LYS A 254 -25.36 1.88 -19.23
C LYS A 254 -25.67 1.93 -17.75
N VAL A 255 -24.95 2.77 -17.00
CA VAL A 255 -25.11 2.94 -15.57
C VAL A 255 -25.59 4.36 -15.21
N ARG A 256 -26.27 4.47 -14.09
CA ARG A 256 -26.73 5.74 -13.52
C ARG A 256 -26.24 5.86 -12.09
N LYS A 257 -25.60 6.99 -11.77
CA LYS A 257 -25.24 7.34 -10.40
C LYS A 257 -26.50 7.73 -9.60
N ILE A 258 -26.69 7.10 -8.45
CA ILE A 258 -27.81 7.39 -7.53
C ILE A 258 -27.37 8.44 -6.50
N PHE A 259 -26.19 8.26 -5.92
CA PHE A 259 -25.58 9.21 -5.00
C PHE A 259 -24.05 9.03 -5.02
N ASP A 260 -23.34 9.94 -4.36
CA ASP A 260 -21.89 9.87 -4.17
C ASP A 260 -21.50 10.13 -2.71
N ALA A 261 -20.22 10.08 -2.42
CA ALA A 261 -19.66 10.26 -1.09
C ALA A 261 -20.16 11.55 -0.40
N LYS A 262 -20.32 12.63 -1.15
CA LYS A 262 -20.75 13.94 -0.61
C LYS A 262 -22.24 14.05 -0.35
N TYR A 263 -23.03 13.08 -0.79
CA TYR A 263 -24.49 13.12 -0.63
C TYR A 263 -24.92 13.15 0.85
N GLY A 264 -24.27 12.34 1.69
CA GLY A 264 -24.56 12.25 3.13
C GLY A 264 -23.61 13.05 4.01
N ILE A 265 -22.41 13.42 3.49
CA ILE A 265 -21.32 14.03 4.23
C ILE A 265 -21.06 15.44 3.69
N PRO A 266 -21.34 16.50 4.45
CA PRO A 266 -21.37 17.88 3.94
C PRO A 266 -20.01 18.59 4.00
N PHE A 267 -18.89 17.85 4.06
CA PHE A 267 -17.54 18.40 4.13
C PHE A 267 -16.54 17.56 3.30
N GLU A 268 -15.36 18.10 3.06
CA GLU A 268 -14.28 17.36 2.40
C GLU A 268 -13.63 16.38 3.36
N GLU A 269 -13.29 15.17 2.88
CA GLU A 269 -12.74 14.09 3.67
C GLU A 269 -11.35 13.67 3.15
N GLU A 270 -10.46 13.27 4.06
CA GLU A 270 -9.35 12.42 3.69
C GLU A 270 -9.91 11.06 3.21
N LEU A 271 -9.60 10.69 1.97
CA LEU A 271 -10.06 9.42 1.41
C LEU A 271 -9.05 8.31 1.66
N THR A 272 -7.88 8.45 1.07
CA THR A 272 -6.78 7.50 1.23
C THR A 272 -5.59 8.18 1.89
N VAL A 273 -5.07 7.56 2.93
CA VAL A 273 -3.94 8.03 3.72
C VAL A 273 -2.88 6.94 3.80
N LEU A 274 -1.63 7.33 4.04
CA LEU A 274 -0.57 6.41 4.42
C LEU A 274 -0.41 6.44 5.93
N VAL A 275 -0.47 5.27 6.54
CA VAL A 275 -0.25 5.08 7.97
C VAL A 275 0.85 4.07 8.24
N GLY A 276 1.48 4.20 9.41
CA GLY A 276 2.49 3.27 9.90
C GLY A 276 2.32 2.95 11.38
N LYS A 277 2.95 1.87 11.84
CA LYS A 277 3.04 1.56 13.27
C LYS A 277 4.03 2.50 13.93
N GLU A 278 3.63 3.17 15.01
CA GLU A 278 4.43 4.20 15.69
C GLU A 278 5.87 3.73 16.00
N ALA A 279 6.02 2.55 16.59
CA ALA A 279 7.34 2.00 16.93
C ALA A 279 8.19 1.76 15.66
N PHE A 280 7.59 1.28 14.58
CA PHE A 280 8.28 1.07 13.30
C PHE A 280 8.75 2.41 12.70
N LEU A 281 7.89 3.42 12.70
CA LEU A 281 8.21 4.77 12.21
C LEU A 281 9.37 5.40 12.99
N LYS A 282 9.32 5.35 14.33
CA LYS A 282 10.37 5.89 15.20
C LYS A 282 11.71 5.19 15.00
N ASN A 283 11.72 3.87 14.92
CA ASN A 283 12.94 3.08 14.75
C ASN A 283 13.57 3.26 13.36
N ASN A 284 12.80 3.68 12.36
CA ASN A 284 13.25 3.81 10.97
C ASN A 284 13.09 5.24 10.43
N ALA A 285 13.11 6.24 11.31
CA ALA A 285 12.74 7.63 10.99
C ALA A 285 13.46 8.22 9.76
N ALA A 286 14.77 7.97 9.63
CA ALA A 286 15.55 8.46 8.48
C ALA A 286 15.08 7.82 7.16
N ALA A 287 14.86 6.51 7.14
CA ALA A 287 14.39 5.78 5.96
C ALA A 287 12.95 6.15 5.61
N ILE A 288 12.07 6.39 6.61
CA ILE A 288 10.70 6.87 6.40
C ILE A 288 10.70 8.26 5.76
N ARG A 289 11.54 9.21 6.25
CA ARG A 289 11.70 10.53 5.60
C ARG A 289 12.15 10.41 4.15
N ALA A 290 13.12 9.54 3.89
CA ALA A 290 13.61 9.28 2.54
C ALA A 290 12.50 8.73 1.61
N MET A 291 11.69 7.79 2.10
CA MET A 291 10.55 7.26 1.36
C MET A 291 9.48 8.33 1.11
N LEU A 292 9.18 9.18 2.10
CA LEU A 292 8.18 10.24 1.94
C LEU A 292 8.67 11.36 1.01
N GLN A 293 9.98 11.63 0.93
CA GLN A 293 10.54 12.50 -0.12
C GLN A 293 10.28 11.93 -1.51
N ASP A 294 10.52 10.63 -1.72
CA ASP A 294 10.25 9.97 -3.00
C ASP A 294 8.74 9.90 -3.30
N LEU A 295 7.91 9.65 -2.30
CA LEU A 295 6.45 9.67 -2.47
C LEU A 295 5.92 11.06 -2.82
N THR A 296 6.49 12.13 -2.20
CA THR A 296 6.16 13.51 -2.55
C THR A 296 6.56 13.81 -4.00
N ALA A 297 7.74 13.39 -4.42
CA ALA A 297 8.18 13.52 -5.82
C ALA A 297 7.25 12.74 -6.78
N SER A 298 6.81 11.54 -6.41
CA SER A 298 5.83 10.76 -7.18
C SER A 298 4.47 11.45 -7.27
N MET A 299 4.01 12.09 -6.20
CA MET A 299 2.77 12.89 -6.18
C MET A 299 2.91 14.10 -7.12
N GLN A 300 3.98 14.87 -7.01
CA GLN A 300 4.22 16.03 -7.85
C GLN A 300 4.32 15.62 -9.33
N PHE A 301 5.08 14.58 -9.64
CA PHE A 301 5.16 14.02 -10.99
C PHE A 301 3.79 13.62 -11.53
N TYR A 302 2.97 12.96 -10.73
CA TYR A 302 1.62 12.55 -11.12
C TYR A 302 0.71 13.74 -11.40
N LEU A 303 0.80 14.82 -10.62
CA LEU A 303 -0.01 16.02 -10.77
C LEU A 303 0.46 16.91 -11.93
N GLU A 304 1.77 17.06 -12.12
CA GLU A 304 2.36 17.91 -13.16
C GLU A 304 2.34 17.26 -14.55
N ARG A 305 2.48 15.91 -14.60
CA ARG A 305 2.55 15.12 -15.83
C ARG A 305 1.55 13.96 -15.84
N PRO A 306 0.25 14.21 -15.68
CA PRO A 306 -0.73 13.15 -15.44
C PRO A 306 -0.80 12.13 -16.58
N ARG A 307 -0.62 12.54 -17.84
CA ARG A 307 -0.61 11.61 -18.97
C ARG A 307 0.59 10.66 -18.94
N GLU A 308 1.78 11.19 -18.67
CA GLU A 308 3.01 10.40 -18.58
C GLU A 308 2.95 9.44 -17.38
N ALA A 309 2.58 9.94 -16.22
CA ALA A 309 2.44 9.14 -15.01
C ALA A 309 1.42 8.00 -15.17
N ARG A 310 0.26 8.28 -15.77
CA ARG A 310 -0.76 7.26 -16.07
C ARG A 310 -0.26 6.24 -17.09
N GLN A 311 0.50 6.67 -18.11
CA GLN A 311 1.09 5.73 -19.07
C GLN A 311 2.07 4.77 -18.39
N LEU A 312 2.94 5.26 -17.50
CA LEU A 312 3.84 4.40 -16.74
C LEU A 312 3.08 3.36 -15.90
N LEU A 313 1.95 3.73 -15.29
CA LEU A 313 1.11 2.80 -14.53
C LEU A 313 0.42 1.75 -15.41
N ILE A 314 0.01 2.12 -16.62
CA ILE A 314 -0.52 1.18 -17.64
C ILE A 314 0.57 0.20 -18.06
N ASP A 315 1.75 0.70 -18.44
CA ASP A 315 2.88 -0.10 -18.91
C ASP A 315 3.36 -1.08 -17.84
N ALA A 316 3.34 -0.65 -16.57
CA ALA A 316 3.67 -1.47 -15.41
C ALA A 316 2.52 -2.42 -14.99
N ARG A 317 1.39 -2.43 -15.70
CA ARG A 317 0.20 -3.24 -15.41
C ARG A 317 -0.38 -3.06 -14.00
N MET A 318 -0.14 -1.89 -13.42
CA MET A 318 -0.74 -1.53 -12.12
C MET A 318 -2.25 -1.32 -12.24
N VAL A 319 -2.69 -0.84 -13.39
CA VAL A 319 -4.09 -0.59 -13.75
C VAL A 319 -4.54 -1.60 -14.80
N ARG A 320 -5.73 -2.20 -14.57
CA ARG A 320 -6.30 -3.24 -15.44
C ARG A 320 -7.58 -2.79 -16.17
N VAL A 321 -7.82 -1.47 -16.24
CA VAL A 321 -8.91 -0.91 -17.05
C VAL A 321 -8.39 -0.52 -18.44
N LEU A 322 -9.30 -0.25 -19.37
CA LEU A 322 -8.94 0.17 -20.73
C LEU A 322 -8.07 1.45 -20.66
N PRO A 323 -6.95 1.50 -21.40
CA PRO A 323 -6.02 2.64 -21.35
C PRO A 323 -6.69 3.99 -21.64
N ASP A 324 -7.58 4.08 -22.64
CA ASP A 324 -8.31 5.29 -22.99
C ASP A 324 -9.22 5.77 -21.85
N VAL A 325 -9.86 4.84 -21.15
CA VAL A 325 -10.71 5.12 -19.97
C VAL A 325 -9.86 5.70 -18.85
N TYR A 326 -8.75 5.05 -18.53
CA TYR A 326 -7.86 5.50 -17.46
C TYR A 326 -7.22 6.86 -17.77
N MET A 327 -6.81 7.08 -19.02
CA MET A 327 -6.22 8.34 -19.47
C MET A 327 -7.22 9.50 -19.45
N GLY A 328 -8.50 9.24 -19.71
CA GLY A 328 -9.57 10.27 -19.77
C GLY A 328 -10.34 10.47 -18.47
N MET A 329 -10.15 9.64 -17.44
CA MET A 329 -10.93 9.75 -16.22
C MET A 329 -10.65 11.04 -15.44
N GLN A 330 -11.69 11.61 -14.81
CA GLN A 330 -11.54 12.64 -13.79
C GLN A 330 -10.88 12.03 -12.54
N ASP A 331 -9.89 12.73 -11.97
CA ASP A 331 -9.18 12.25 -10.80
C ASP A 331 -9.73 12.85 -9.49
N TYR A 332 -9.35 12.22 -8.37
CA TYR A 332 -9.53 12.77 -7.04
C TYR A 332 -8.68 14.02 -6.82
N TYR A 333 -9.09 14.85 -5.89
CA TYR A 333 -8.20 15.88 -5.37
C TYR A 333 -7.05 15.26 -4.58
N ARG A 334 -5.84 15.79 -4.80
CA ARG A 334 -4.62 15.37 -4.11
C ARG A 334 -3.84 16.59 -3.65
N ASP A 335 -3.36 16.55 -2.43
CA ASP A 335 -2.48 17.58 -1.88
C ASP A 335 -1.05 17.30 -2.36
N PRO A 336 -0.40 18.24 -3.09
CA PRO A 336 0.95 18.02 -3.62
C PRO A 336 2.02 17.88 -2.54
N THR A 337 1.73 18.31 -1.30
CA THR A 337 2.63 18.23 -0.16
C THR A 337 2.40 16.99 0.69
N LEU A 338 1.43 16.15 0.36
CA LEU A 338 0.99 14.98 1.13
C LEU A 338 0.51 15.29 2.56
N ARG A 339 0.27 16.55 2.90
CA ARG A 339 -0.14 16.91 4.27
C ARG A 339 -1.55 16.43 4.54
N VAL A 340 -1.71 15.75 5.65
CA VAL A 340 -3.02 15.33 6.17
C VAL A 340 -3.74 16.55 6.74
N ASP A 341 -5.02 16.72 6.39
CA ASP A 341 -5.90 17.72 6.99
C ASP A 341 -6.43 17.19 8.33
N VAL A 342 -5.78 17.63 9.41
CA VAL A 342 -6.11 17.18 10.78
C VAL A 342 -7.53 17.59 11.18
N GLU A 343 -7.97 18.78 10.77
CA GLU A 343 -9.32 19.24 11.04
C GLU A 343 -10.38 18.43 10.28
N ALA A 344 -10.05 18.00 9.05
CA ALA A 344 -10.91 17.08 8.33
C ALA A 344 -11.04 15.75 9.08
N LEU A 345 -9.95 15.17 9.58
CA LEU A 345 -9.99 13.93 10.37
C LEU A 345 -10.85 14.10 11.65
N GLU A 346 -10.76 15.23 12.33
CA GLU A 346 -11.59 15.53 13.51
C GLU A 346 -13.08 15.61 13.14
N ARG A 347 -13.41 16.31 12.03
CA ARG A 347 -14.79 16.36 11.49
C ARG A 347 -15.30 14.99 11.09
N MET A 348 -14.45 14.18 10.45
CA MET A 348 -14.78 12.80 10.05
C MET A 348 -15.11 11.95 11.28
N GLN A 349 -14.30 12.00 12.33
CA GLN A 349 -14.58 11.29 13.57
C GLN A 349 -15.89 11.75 14.23
N ALA A 350 -16.08 13.07 14.37
CA ALA A 350 -17.30 13.61 14.96
C ALA A 350 -18.55 13.14 14.17
N PHE A 351 -18.44 13.07 12.84
CA PHE A 351 -19.51 12.54 11.99
C PHE A 351 -19.74 11.04 12.22
N GLN A 352 -18.69 10.23 12.31
CA GLN A 352 -18.79 8.79 12.56
C GLN A 352 -19.49 8.50 13.89
N VAL A 353 -19.18 9.26 14.93
CA VAL A 353 -19.83 9.12 16.24
C VAL A 353 -21.30 9.55 16.16
N LYS A 354 -21.58 10.71 15.54
CA LYS A 354 -22.95 11.21 15.37
C LYS A 354 -23.82 10.23 14.56
N ALA A 355 -23.26 9.60 13.53
CA ALA A 355 -23.94 8.61 12.71
C ALA A 355 -24.07 7.24 13.40
N GLY A 356 -23.54 7.07 14.62
CA GLY A 356 -23.51 5.78 15.31
C GLY A 356 -22.63 4.73 14.64
N PHE A 357 -21.73 5.16 13.72
CA PHE A 357 -20.80 4.28 13.02
C PHE A 357 -19.65 3.83 13.93
N GLN A 358 -19.24 4.67 14.86
CA GLN A 358 -18.34 4.31 15.95
C GLN A 358 -18.90 4.79 17.31
N ARG A 359 -18.52 4.09 18.40
CA ARG A 359 -19.03 4.35 19.75
C ARG A 359 -18.07 5.13 20.65
N LYS A 360 -16.77 5.08 20.33
CA LYS A 360 -15.70 5.69 21.12
C LYS A 360 -14.97 6.72 20.27
N ASN A 361 -14.43 7.75 20.92
CA ASN A 361 -13.52 8.68 20.29
C ASN A 361 -12.07 8.19 20.41
N ALA A 362 -11.27 8.41 19.36
CA ALA A 362 -9.83 8.40 19.43
C ALA A 362 -9.33 9.85 19.55
N ASP A 363 -8.16 10.07 20.12
CA ASP A 363 -7.47 11.36 19.98
C ASP A 363 -6.81 11.44 18.61
N VAL A 364 -7.63 11.78 17.60
CA VAL A 364 -7.21 11.76 16.19
C VAL A 364 -6.02 12.68 15.93
N ARG A 365 -5.93 13.81 16.65
CA ARG A 365 -4.82 14.76 16.52
C ARG A 365 -3.49 14.14 16.94
N SER A 366 -3.47 13.35 18.01
CA SER A 366 -2.28 12.64 18.48
C SER A 366 -1.84 11.50 17.54
N LEU A 367 -2.73 11.04 16.66
CA LEU A 367 -2.41 10.00 15.68
C LEU A 367 -1.70 10.54 14.43
N VAL A 368 -1.53 11.87 14.30
CA VAL A 368 -0.92 12.48 13.11
C VAL A 368 0.51 12.90 13.40
N ASP A 369 1.46 12.41 12.61
CA ASP A 369 2.86 12.84 12.67
C ASP A 369 3.37 13.22 11.27
N LEU A 370 3.34 14.52 10.98
CA LEU A 370 3.82 15.08 9.71
C LEU A 370 5.32 15.46 9.74
N SER A 371 6.04 15.18 10.83
CA SER A 371 7.47 15.48 10.95
C SER A 371 8.36 14.65 10.02
N TYR A 372 7.80 13.61 9.44
CA TYR A 372 8.45 12.77 8.44
C TYR A 372 8.36 13.35 7.01
N LEU A 373 7.41 14.25 6.73
CA LEU A 373 7.27 14.87 5.41
C LEU A 373 8.40 15.87 5.13
N PRO A 374 8.77 16.10 3.87
CA PRO A 374 9.66 17.19 3.48
C PRO A 374 9.14 18.54 3.98
N GLN A 375 10.07 19.41 4.43
CA GLN A 375 9.77 20.78 4.85
C GLN A 375 9.74 21.73 3.66
#